data_21cf5e04be9d24b2c35ded841efbad03
#
_entry.id   21cf5e04be9d24b2c35ded841efbad03
#
_cell.length_a   1.000
_cell.length_b   1.000
_cell.length_c   1.000
_cell.angle_alpha   90.00
_cell.angle_beta   90.00
_cell.angle_gamma   90.00
#
_symmetry.space_group_name_H-M   'P 1'
#
loop_
_entity.id
_entity.type
_entity.pdbx_description
1 polymer ?
#
loop_
_entity_poly.entity_id
_entity_poly.type
_entity_poly.pdbx_seq_one_letter_code
_entity_poly.pdbx_strand_id
1 'polypeptide(L)'
;CEVEPQSLITVSFWFRDFTLLRSAVFTSGPLTEGYYAIGDMTETELIPKEIERGISVIYFLSNVSVLTSAENRTVVCYGDSITAQDWPEYLTLRCNREEKLHTAVIRRAASGTRMLREYNCITYESYGLMGSKRFSHEVPTDGADTVLIQHGINDIIHPVGTEVNPFRPMSDMPTAQELADCMKYYIEQARGLGYKVYVGTLLPIEGWRTYAPFREDVRGQFNEWIRTTDLIDGCIDFDR
;
A
#
# COMPACT_ATOMS: atom_id res chain seq x y z
N CYS A 1 2.26 7.40 -26.81
CA CYS A 1 3.60 7.02 -27.26
C CYS A 1 3.82 5.53 -27.08
N GLU A 2 4.71 4.97 -27.86
CA GLU A 2 5.18 3.60 -27.69
C GLU A 2 6.33 3.61 -26.66
N VAL A 3 6.36 2.62 -25.76
CA VAL A 3 7.39 2.52 -24.74
C VAL A 3 7.98 1.12 -24.77
N GLU A 4 9.31 1.04 -24.70
CA GLU A 4 10.00 -0.23 -24.64
C GLU A 4 9.85 -0.89 -23.25
N PRO A 5 9.85 -2.22 -23.19
CA PRO A 5 9.83 -2.93 -21.91
C PRO A 5 10.96 -2.45 -20.98
N GLN A 6 10.64 -2.26 -19.70
CA GLN A 6 11.58 -1.82 -18.66
C GLN A 6 12.19 -0.41 -18.87
N SER A 7 11.63 0.39 -19.76
CA SER A 7 12.08 1.78 -19.92
C SER A 7 11.61 2.64 -18.74
N LEU A 8 12.37 3.71 -18.48
CA LEU A 8 11.96 4.73 -17.52
C LEU A 8 10.95 5.67 -18.17
N ILE A 9 9.90 5.97 -17.42
CA ILE A 9 8.87 6.94 -17.83
C ILE A 9 8.95 8.13 -16.88
N THR A 10 9.12 9.31 -17.45
CA THR A 10 9.06 10.57 -16.70
C THR A 10 7.70 11.21 -16.91
N VAL A 11 7.05 11.57 -15.80
CA VAL A 11 5.78 12.30 -15.82
C VAL A 11 6.01 13.66 -15.18
N SER A 12 5.81 14.74 -15.97
CA SER A 12 6.02 16.10 -15.54
C SER A 12 4.69 16.80 -15.29
N PHE A 13 4.61 17.51 -14.17
CA PHE A 13 3.46 18.32 -13.80
C PHE A 13 3.91 19.74 -13.50
N TRP A 14 3.12 20.71 -13.94
CA TRP A 14 3.29 22.10 -13.55
C TRP A 14 2.04 22.64 -12.87
N PHE A 15 2.25 23.28 -11.73
CA PHE A 15 1.21 23.94 -10.96
C PHE A 15 1.47 25.44 -10.98
N ARG A 16 0.61 26.18 -11.68
CA ARG A 16 0.75 27.62 -11.86
C ARG A 16 0.59 28.39 -10.54
N ASP A 17 -0.35 27.92 -9.74
CA ASP A 17 -0.76 28.56 -8.49
C ASP A 17 -0.74 27.55 -7.35
N PHE A 18 -0.97 28.07 -6.15
CA PHE A 18 -1.08 27.25 -4.95
C PHE A 18 -2.20 26.20 -5.10
N THR A 19 -1.84 24.94 -4.87
CA THR A 19 -2.77 23.81 -4.90
C THR A 19 -2.78 23.14 -3.55
N LEU A 20 -3.97 23.00 -2.94
CA LEU A 20 -4.12 22.35 -1.65
C LEU A 20 -3.90 20.84 -1.80
N LEU A 21 -2.88 20.32 -1.10
CA LEU A 21 -2.62 18.90 -0.98
C LEU A 21 -3.23 18.36 0.30
N ARG A 22 -3.94 17.25 0.19
CA ARG A 22 -4.43 16.50 1.36
C ARG A 22 -3.63 15.24 1.63
N SER A 23 -2.96 14.70 0.62
CA SER A 23 -2.12 13.51 0.73
C SER A 23 -1.03 13.52 -0.33
N ALA A 24 0.01 12.74 -0.10
CA ALA A 24 1.08 12.47 -1.05
C ALA A 24 1.56 11.04 -0.88
N VAL A 25 2.14 10.46 -1.93
CA VAL A 25 2.71 9.12 -1.90
C VAL A 25 4.22 9.21 -1.75
N PHE A 26 4.78 8.49 -0.80
CA PHE A 26 6.23 8.39 -0.66
C PHE A 26 6.85 7.56 -1.75
N THR A 27 7.98 8.03 -2.29
CA THR A 27 8.89 7.24 -3.13
C THR A 27 9.93 6.61 -2.20
N SER A 28 9.92 5.30 -2.05
CA SER A 28 10.75 4.62 -1.06
C SER A 28 11.55 3.44 -1.62
N GLY A 29 11.43 3.17 -2.89
CA GLY A 29 12.08 2.03 -3.52
C GLY A 29 13.09 2.41 -4.61
N PRO A 30 13.74 1.44 -5.21
CA PRO A 30 14.79 1.67 -6.20
C PRO A 30 14.29 2.05 -7.61
N LEU A 31 12.98 2.00 -7.86
CA LEU A 31 12.39 2.21 -9.19
C LEU A 31 11.72 3.57 -9.36
N THR A 32 11.51 4.30 -8.27
CA THR A 32 10.74 5.55 -8.30
C THR A 32 11.56 6.69 -7.70
N GLU A 33 11.79 7.72 -8.49
CA GLU A 33 12.45 8.96 -8.08
C GLU A 33 11.54 10.15 -8.37
N GLY A 34 11.63 11.19 -7.55
CA GLY A 34 10.90 12.43 -7.73
C GLY A 34 11.83 13.63 -7.72
N TYR A 35 11.52 14.60 -8.56
CA TYR A 35 12.26 15.85 -8.65
C TYR A 35 11.29 17.01 -8.77
N TYR A 36 11.72 18.20 -8.37
CA TYR A 36 10.99 19.43 -8.61
C TYR A 36 11.94 20.59 -8.94
N ALA A 37 11.41 21.58 -9.63
CA ALA A 37 12.04 22.86 -9.87
C ALA A 37 10.99 23.96 -9.80
N ILE A 38 11.44 25.21 -9.62
CA ILE A 38 10.56 26.40 -9.68
C ILE A 38 10.41 26.83 -11.14
N GLY A 39 9.17 27.07 -11.56
CA GLY A 39 8.83 27.46 -12.92
C GLY A 39 8.27 26.31 -13.75
N ASP A 40 7.78 26.62 -14.94
CA ASP A 40 7.26 25.64 -15.87
C ASP A 40 8.41 24.94 -16.60
N MET A 41 8.60 23.66 -16.30
CA MET A 41 9.62 22.79 -16.92
C MET A 41 9.00 21.63 -17.72
N THR A 42 7.71 21.69 -18.01
CA THR A 42 7.00 20.58 -18.70
C THR A 42 7.48 20.33 -20.12
N GLU A 43 7.98 21.34 -20.78
CA GLU A 43 8.57 21.24 -22.14
C GLU A 43 10.08 20.95 -22.10
N THR A 44 10.66 20.79 -20.91
CA THR A 44 12.09 20.56 -20.74
C THR A 44 12.35 19.07 -20.65
N GLU A 45 13.19 18.52 -21.50
CA GLU A 45 13.53 17.09 -21.51
C GLU A 45 14.17 16.66 -20.18
N LEU A 46 15.07 17.48 -19.65
CA LEU A 46 15.71 17.27 -18.35
C LEU A 46 15.74 18.58 -17.56
N ILE A 47 15.37 18.53 -16.31
CA ILE A 47 15.52 19.67 -15.40
C ILE A 47 17.02 19.97 -15.25
N PRO A 48 17.46 21.23 -15.45
CA PRO A 48 18.85 21.60 -15.21
C PRO A 48 19.28 21.29 -13.79
N LYS A 49 20.44 20.66 -13.63
CA LYS A 49 20.94 20.18 -12.32
C LYS A 49 21.10 21.30 -11.27
N GLU A 50 21.33 22.52 -11.72
CA GLU A 50 21.49 23.69 -10.85
C GLU A 50 20.21 24.06 -10.11
N ILE A 51 19.04 23.78 -10.71
CA ILE A 51 17.73 24.11 -10.13
C ILE A 51 16.92 22.87 -9.70
N GLU A 52 17.37 21.68 -10.09
CA GLU A 52 16.75 20.43 -9.69
C GLU A 52 16.86 20.19 -8.17
N ARG A 53 15.78 19.77 -7.58
CA ARG A 53 15.72 19.35 -6.17
C ARG A 53 15.06 17.99 -6.08
N GLY A 54 15.71 17.05 -5.45
CA GLY A 54 15.13 15.75 -5.13
C GLY A 54 13.94 15.86 -4.18
N ILE A 55 12.94 15.03 -4.39
CA ILE A 55 11.76 14.94 -3.53
C ILE A 55 11.38 13.47 -3.33
N SER A 56 11.01 13.12 -2.11
CA SER A 56 10.63 11.74 -1.73
C SER A 56 9.12 11.50 -1.79
N VAL A 57 8.38 12.32 -2.54
CA VAL A 57 6.93 12.20 -2.65
C VAL A 57 6.47 12.44 -4.08
N ILE A 58 5.38 11.76 -4.46
CA ILE A 58 4.67 11.98 -5.72
C ILE A 58 3.33 12.64 -5.40
N TYR A 59 3.03 13.68 -6.14
CA TYR A 59 1.78 14.42 -6.04
C TYR A 59 0.89 14.13 -7.24
N PHE A 60 -0.44 13.98 -7.02
CA PHE A 60 -1.49 13.92 -8.04
C PHE A 60 -1.42 12.76 -9.05
N LEU A 61 -0.35 12.02 -9.13
CA LEU A 61 -0.24 10.84 -9.98
C LEU A 61 -0.77 9.62 -9.24
N SER A 62 -1.84 9.03 -9.73
CA SER A 62 -2.42 7.82 -9.14
C SER A 62 -2.04 6.55 -9.89
N ASN A 63 -1.85 6.64 -11.20
CA ASN A 63 -1.53 5.48 -12.04
C ASN A 63 -0.92 5.89 -13.38
N VAL A 64 -0.09 5.02 -13.93
CA VAL A 64 0.36 5.06 -15.33
C VAL A 64 -0.01 3.72 -15.96
N SER A 65 -0.81 3.74 -17.01
CA SER A 65 -1.26 2.53 -17.71
C SER A 65 -0.65 2.45 -19.10
N VAL A 66 -0.26 1.25 -19.49
CA VAL A 66 0.23 0.95 -20.83
C VAL A 66 -0.64 -0.13 -21.47
N LEU A 67 -0.89 0.01 -22.77
CA LEU A 67 -1.53 -1.06 -23.53
C LEU A 67 -0.48 -2.12 -23.86
N THR A 68 -0.77 -3.36 -23.50
CA THR A 68 0.16 -4.46 -23.65
C THR A 68 -0.56 -5.76 -24.02
N SER A 69 0.18 -6.86 -24.19
CA SER A 69 -0.36 -8.19 -24.47
C SER A 69 -1.22 -8.70 -23.32
N ALA A 70 -2.27 -9.48 -23.65
CA ALA A 70 -3.15 -10.12 -22.67
C ALA A 70 -2.46 -11.19 -21.81
N GLU A 71 -1.24 -11.56 -22.14
CA GLU A 71 -0.43 -12.49 -21.34
C GLU A 71 0.21 -11.82 -20.12
N ASN A 72 0.33 -10.49 -20.17
CA ASN A 72 0.90 -9.72 -19.07
C ASN A 72 -0.07 -9.66 -17.88
N ARG A 73 0.48 -9.74 -16.69
CA ARG A 73 -0.23 -9.77 -15.42
C ARG A 73 -0.05 -8.48 -14.66
N THR A 74 -0.99 -8.19 -13.77
CA THR A 74 -0.83 -7.08 -12.83
C THR A 74 -1.24 -7.52 -11.43
N VAL A 75 -0.32 -7.32 -10.48
CA VAL A 75 -0.52 -7.56 -9.06
C VAL A 75 -0.70 -6.23 -8.34
N VAL A 76 -1.80 -6.07 -7.63
CA VAL A 76 -2.05 -4.92 -6.74
C VAL A 76 -1.61 -5.30 -5.33
N CYS A 77 -0.63 -4.58 -4.77
CA CYS A 77 -0.19 -4.74 -3.39
C CYS A 77 -0.95 -3.73 -2.52
N TYR A 78 -1.85 -4.23 -1.66
CA TYR A 78 -2.70 -3.42 -0.80
C TYR A 78 -2.31 -3.55 0.67
N GLY A 79 -2.22 -2.42 1.38
CA GLY A 79 -1.86 -2.45 2.80
C GLY A 79 -1.62 -1.09 3.45
N ASP A 80 -0.80 -1.11 4.48
CA ASP A 80 -0.40 0.03 5.30
C ASP A 80 1.04 0.49 5.02
N SER A 81 1.73 1.03 6.04
CA SER A 81 3.11 1.53 5.91
C SER A 81 4.11 0.45 5.52
N ILE A 82 3.88 -0.80 5.85
CA ILE A 82 4.77 -1.91 5.49
C ILE A 82 4.70 -2.13 3.98
N THR A 83 3.51 -2.10 3.41
CA THR A 83 3.31 -2.21 1.96
C THR A 83 3.63 -0.90 1.23
N ALA A 84 3.52 0.26 1.89
CA ALA A 84 3.89 1.55 1.31
C ALA A 84 5.41 1.74 1.17
N GLN A 85 6.22 0.88 1.78
CA GLN A 85 7.67 0.88 1.62
C GLN A 85 8.10 0.20 0.30
N ASP A 86 9.31 -0.26 0.25
CA ASP A 86 10.03 -0.63 -0.97
C ASP A 86 9.83 -2.07 -1.45
N TRP A 87 9.30 -2.97 -0.61
CA TRP A 87 9.18 -4.37 -1.01
C TRP A 87 8.38 -4.63 -2.30
N PRO A 88 7.29 -3.86 -2.64
CA PRO A 88 6.61 -4.04 -3.92
C PRO A 88 7.50 -3.70 -5.12
N GLU A 89 8.42 -2.73 -4.98
CA GLU A 89 9.37 -2.41 -6.05
C GLU A 89 10.44 -3.50 -6.20
N TYR A 90 10.91 -4.11 -5.10
CA TYR A 90 11.77 -5.29 -5.16
C TYR A 90 11.06 -6.50 -5.78
N LEU A 91 9.76 -6.65 -5.55
CA LEU A 91 8.94 -7.65 -6.25
C LEU A 91 8.92 -7.36 -7.76
N THR A 92 8.73 -6.11 -8.16
CA THR A 92 8.83 -5.69 -9.57
C THR A 92 10.17 -6.06 -10.19
N LEU A 93 11.28 -5.72 -9.50
CA LEU A 93 12.63 -6.08 -9.97
C LEU A 93 12.80 -7.58 -10.12
N ARG A 94 12.23 -8.36 -9.21
CA ARG A 94 12.27 -9.83 -9.29
C ARG A 94 11.45 -10.35 -10.47
N CYS A 95 10.23 -9.84 -10.66
CA CYS A 95 9.40 -10.20 -11.81
C CYS A 95 10.09 -9.86 -13.14
N ASN A 96 10.77 -8.72 -13.22
CA ASN A 96 11.49 -8.31 -14.42
C ASN A 96 12.72 -9.15 -14.75
N ARG A 97 13.31 -9.84 -13.76
CA ARG A 97 14.44 -10.77 -13.97
C ARG A 97 14.01 -12.13 -14.51
N GLU A 98 12.77 -12.49 -14.30
CA GLU A 98 12.21 -13.79 -14.67
C GLU A 98 11.49 -13.65 -16.01
N GLU A 99 12.12 -14.04 -17.11
CA GLU A 99 11.61 -13.90 -18.50
C GLU A 99 10.17 -14.38 -18.73
N LYS A 100 9.63 -15.21 -17.83
CA LYS A 100 8.28 -15.80 -17.94
C LYS A 100 7.24 -15.09 -17.08
N LEU A 101 7.62 -14.12 -16.26
CA LEU A 101 6.69 -13.54 -15.27
C LEU A 101 6.00 -12.27 -15.74
N HIS A 102 6.16 -11.74 -16.89
CA HIS A 102 5.44 -10.60 -17.48
C HIS A 102 4.43 -9.91 -16.53
N THR A 103 4.92 -9.39 -15.39
CA THR A 103 4.06 -8.97 -14.28
C THR A 103 4.40 -7.55 -13.85
N ALA A 104 3.42 -6.66 -13.94
CA ALA A 104 3.45 -5.35 -13.30
C ALA A 104 3.03 -5.45 -11.83
N VAL A 105 3.63 -4.65 -10.97
CA VAL A 105 3.28 -4.57 -9.56
C VAL A 105 2.86 -3.15 -9.23
N ILE A 106 1.66 -2.99 -8.69
CA ILE A 106 1.09 -1.71 -8.31
C ILE A 106 0.96 -1.63 -6.80
N ARG A 107 1.42 -0.54 -6.21
CA ARG A 107 1.32 -0.29 -4.78
C ARG A 107 0.10 0.58 -4.47
N ARG A 108 -0.84 0.04 -3.66
CA ARG A 108 -2.02 0.71 -3.14
C ARG A 108 -2.00 0.65 -1.62
N ALA A 109 -1.13 1.43 -1.01
CA ALA A 109 -0.88 1.37 0.42
C ALA A 109 -0.80 2.76 1.03
N ALA A 110 -1.31 2.89 2.26
CA ALA A 110 -1.28 4.14 3.00
C ALA A 110 -0.77 3.94 4.42
N SER A 111 0.33 4.62 4.74
CA SER A 111 1.00 4.52 6.03
C SER A 111 0.07 4.86 7.20
N GLY A 112 0.15 4.06 8.26
CA GLY A 112 -0.61 4.28 9.50
C GLY A 112 -2.07 3.87 9.43
N THR A 113 -2.59 3.43 8.29
CA THR A 113 -4.01 3.05 8.17
C THR A 113 -4.32 1.75 8.90
N ARG A 114 -5.53 1.67 9.42
CA ARG A 114 -6.12 0.50 10.06
C ARG A 114 -7.18 -0.12 9.14
N MET A 115 -7.46 -1.39 9.30
CA MET A 115 -8.52 -2.09 8.57
C MET A 115 -9.91 -1.63 9.01
N LEU A 116 -10.10 -1.53 10.34
CA LEU A 116 -11.40 -1.47 10.99
C LEU A 116 -11.86 -0.05 11.34
N ARG A 117 -10.91 0.86 11.59
CA ARG A 117 -11.22 2.18 12.15
C ARG A 117 -10.38 3.28 11.54
N GLU A 118 -10.97 4.45 11.42
CA GLU A 118 -10.28 5.69 11.09
C GLU A 118 -9.75 6.37 12.35
N TYR A 119 -8.77 7.25 12.18
CA TYR A 119 -8.41 8.19 13.22
C TYR A 119 -9.31 9.40 13.16
N ASN A 120 -9.86 9.75 14.29
CA ASN A 120 -10.80 10.84 14.43
C ASN A 120 -10.12 12.08 15.04
N CYS A 121 -9.01 12.50 14.43
CA CYS A 121 -8.31 13.70 14.88
C CYS A 121 -7.61 14.42 13.72
N ILE A 122 -7.50 15.74 13.83
CA ILE A 122 -6.89 16.62 12.83
C ILE A 122 -5.43 16.21 12.54
N THR A 123 -4.68 15.84 13.56
CA THR A 123 -3.25 15.48 13.44
C THR A 123 -3.04 14.23 12.60
N TYR A 124 -4.02 13.33 12.54
CA TYR A 124 -3.92 12.03 11.84
C TYR A 124 -4.88 11.89 10.65
N GLU A 125 -5.49 12.97 10.19
CA GLU A 125 -6.24 12.95 8.91
C GLU A 125 -5.40 12.44 7.76
N SER A 126 -4.09 12.67 7.80
CA SER A 126 -3.12 12.20 6.81
C SER A 126 -3.00 10.67 6.71
N TYR A 127 -3.45 9.92 7.71
CA TYR A 127 -3.52 8.46 7.58
C TYR A 127 -4.67 7.99 6.69
N GLY A 128 -5.58 8.88 6.33
CA GLY A 128 -6.69 8.58 5.44
C GLY A 128 -7.78 7.71 6.07
N LEU A 129 -8.70 7.29 5.21
CA LEU A 129 -9.82 6.45 5.59
C LEU A 129 -9.37 5.06 6.04
N MET A 130 -10.20 4.38 6.83
CA MET A 130 -9.98 2.97 7.15
C MET A 130 -9.94 2.11 5.90
N GLY A 131 -9.16 1.04 5.97
CA GLY A 131 -8.90 0.17 4.83
C GLY A 131 -10.16 -0.42 4.21
N SER A 132 -11.16 -0.78 5.01
CA SER A 132 -12.43 -1.31 4.49
C SER A 132 -13.21 -0.32 3.61
N LYS A 133 -13.04 0.98 3.82
CA LYS A 133 -13.62 2.01 2.94
C LYS A 133 -12.75 2.28 1.70
N ARG A 134 -11.42 2.18 1.86
CA ARG A 134 -10.48 2.44 0.76
C ARG A 134 -10.43 1.32 -0.27
N PHE A 135 -10.59 0.06 0.17
CA PHE A 135 -10.36 -1.12 -0.65
C PHE A 135 -11.13 -1.09 -1.97
N SER A 136 -12.43 -0.79 -1.91
CA SER A 136 -13.31 -0.77 -3.10
C SER A 136 -12.98 0.32 -4.12
N HIS A 137 -12.20 1.34 -3.72
CA HIS A 137 -11.80 2.45 -4.59
C HIS A 137 -10.35 2.35 -5.07
N GLU A 138 -9.49 1.73 -4.29
CA GLU A 138 -8.05 1.71 -4.58
C GLU A 138 -7.59 0.43 -5.25
N VAL A 139 -8.23 -0.70 -4.97
CA VAL A 139 -7.84 -2.01 -5.52
C VAL A 139 -8.29 -2.22 -6.96
N PRO A 140 -9.50 -1.79 -7.38
CA PRO A 140 -9.89 -1.93 -8.78
C PRO A 140 -8.90 -1.20 -9.70
N THR A 141 -8.27 -1.95 -10.59
CA THR A 141 -7.25 -1.44 -11.51
C THR A 141 -7.38 -2.15 -12.84
N ASP A 142 -7.44 -1.38 -13.93
CA ASP A 142 -7.57 -1.93 -15.27
C ASP A 142 -6.39 -2.87 -15.58
N GLY A 143 -6.71 -4.07 -16.06
CA GLY A 143 -5.73 -5.11 -16.38
C GLY A 143 -5.15 -5.85 -15.18
N ALA A 144 -5.57 -5.53 -13.94
CA ALA A 144 -5.17 -6.32 -12.78
C ALA A 144 -5.99 -7.61 -12.68
N ASP A 145 -5.34 -8.67 -12.22
CA ASP A 145 -5.93 -9.99 -12.02
C ASP A 145 -5.58 -10.61 -10.66
N THR A 146 -4.78 -9.93 -9.89
CA THR A 146 -4.26 -10.45 -8.61
C THR A 146 -4.14 -9.33 -7.59
N VAL A 147 -4.52 -9.60 -6.36
CA VAL A 147 -4.25 -8.73 -5.21
C VAL A 147 -3.44 -9.48 -4.15
N LEU A 148 -2.43 -8.80 -3.62
CA LEU A 148 -1.68 -9.20 -2.44
C LEU A 148 -2.01 -8.23 -1.31
N ILE A 149 -2.57 -8.73 -0.23
CA ILE A 149 -3.04 -7.93 0.90
C ILE A 149 -2.15 -8.18 2.11
N GLN A 150 -1.55 -7.12 2.65
CA GLN A 150 -0.85 -7.14 3.94
C GLN A 150 -1.30 -5.95 4.77
N HIS A 151 -2.30 -6.15 5.64
CA HIS A 151 -2.94 -5.09 6.40
C HIS A 151 -3.45 -5.59 7.74
N GLY A 152 -3.50 -4.71 8.76
CA GLY A 152 -4.06 -5.01 10.07
C GLY A 152 -3.12 -4.81 11.26
N ILE A 153 -1.82 -4.64 11.02
CA ILE A 153 -0.87 -4.47 12.12
C ILE A 153 -1.18 -3.22 12.96
N ASN A 154 -1.63 -2.13 12.33
CA ASN A 154 -1.95 -0.87 13.00
C ASN A 154 -3.21 -0.95 13.86
N ASP A 155 -4.14 -1.84 13.55
CA ASP A 155 -5.29 -2.12 14.40
C ASP A 155 -4.85 -2.68 15.77
N ILE A 156 -3.76 -3.47 15.77
CA ILE A 156 -3.21 -4.11 16.95
C ILE A 156 -2.28 -3.19 17.74
N ILE A 157 -1.38 -2.46 17.06
CA ILE A 157 -0.31 -1.71 17.74
C ILE A 157 -0.67 -0.27 18.10
N HIS A 158 -1.71 0.31 17.50
CA HIS A 158 -2.05 1.71 17.72
C HIS A 158 -2.93 1.98 18.95
N PRO A 159 -3.88 1.15 19.38
CA PRO A 159 -4.61 1.38 20.62
C PRO A 159 -3.66 1.38 21.82
N VAL A 160 -3.57 2.50 22.55
CA VAL A 160 -2.63 2.68 23.68
C VAL A 160 -3.29 3.22 24.93
N GLY A 161 -4.59 3.58 24.85
CA GLY A 161 -5.34 4.21 25.92
C GLY A 161 -5.43 5.72 25.78
N THR A 162 -6.55 6.28 26.19
CA THR A 162 -6.82 7.72 26.07
C THR A 162 -5.91 8.57 26.96
N GLU A 163 -5.37 7.98 28.02
CA GLU A 163 -4.38 8.59 28.92
C GLU A 163 -3.01 8.78 28.24
N VAL A 164 -2.70 7.95 27.24
CA VAL A 164 -1.46 8.07 26.45
C VAL A 164 -1.70 8.90 25.19
N ASN A 165 -2.82 8.63 24.52
CA ASN A 165 -3.21 9.35 23.30
C ASN A 165 -4.74 9.35 23.18
N PRO A 166 -5.40 10.54 23.28
CA PRO A 166 -6.86 10.64 23.27
C PRO A 166 -7.53 10.10 22.01
N PHE A 167 -6.78 9.94 20.93
CA PHE A 167 -7.27 9.45 19.64
C PHE A 167 -7.00 7.94 19.42
N ARG A 168 -6.44 7.26 20.42
CA ARG A 168 -6.07 5.83 20.34
C ARG A 168 -6.58 5.05 21.55
N PRO A 169 -7.89 5.07 21.81
CA PRO A 169 -8.45 4.40 23.00
C PRO A 169 -8.20 2.89 22.94
N MET A 170 -8.06 2.26 24.10
CA MET A 170 -7.94 0.81 24.20
C MET A 170 -9.20 0.07 23.72
N SER A 171 -10.36 0.73 23.74
CA SER A 171 -11.59 0.17 23.14
C SER A 171 -11.51 -0.07 21.64
N ASP A 172 -10.50 0.49 20.96
CA ASP A 172 -10.22 0.22 19.55
C ASP A 172 -9.43 -1.07 19.33
N MET A 173 -8.93 -1.71 20.39
CA MET A 173 -8.18 -2.96 20.26
C MET A 173 -9.08 -4.04 19.66
N PRO A 174 -8.72 -4.64 18.51
CA PRO A 174 -9.55 -5.63 17.87
C PRO A 174 -9.38 -7.01 18.50
N THR A 175 -10.34 -7.86 18.23
CA THR A 175 -10.17 -9.31 18.29
C THR A 175 -9.60 -9.83 16.96
N ALA A 176 -9.00 -11.00 16.97
CA ALA A 176 -8.58 -11.68 15.75
C ALA A 176 -9.76 -11.97 14.81
N GLN A 177 -10.94 -12.21 15.38
CA GLN A 177 -12.16 -12.45 14.60
C GLN A 177 -12.62 -11.20 13.84
N GLU A 178 -12.58 -10.01 14.44
CA GLU A 178 -12.90 -8.76 13.76
C GLU A 178 -11.96 -8.50 12.58
N LEU A 179 -10.66 -8.78 12.75
CA LEU A 179 -9.68 -8.69 11.66
C LEU A 179 -9.97 -9.70 10.54
N ALA A 180 -10.28 -10.94 10.92
CA ALA A 180 -10.64 -11.99 9.97
C ALA A 180 -11.91 -11.64 9.19
N ASP A 181 -12.92 -11.09 9.84
CA ASP A 181 -14.17 -10.71 9.17
C ASP A 181 -13.96 -9.52 8.20
N CYS A 182 -13.13 -8.56 8.56
CA CYS A 182 -12.74 -7.49 7.64
C CYS A 182 -11.90 -8.04 6.47
N MET A 183 -11.02 -9.00 6.71
CA MET A 183 -10.25 -9.64 5.64
C MET A 183 -11.16 -10.44 4.69
N LYS A 184 -12.17 -11.13 5.21
CA LYS A 184 -13.20 -11.78 4.36
C LYS A 184 -13.90 -10.76 3.45
N TYR A 185 -14.24 -9.59 3.97
CA TYR A 185 -14.81 -8.52 3.15
C TYR A 185 -13.86 -8.12 2.01
N TYR A 186 -12.55 -7.96 2.27
CA TYR A 186 -11.56 -7.68 1.22
C TYR A 186 -11.53 -8.80 0.17
N ILE A 187 -11.52 -10.05 0.62
CA ILE A 187 -11.51 -11.22 -0.27
C ILE A 187 -12.75 -11.24 -1.16
N GLU A 188 -13.93 -11.01 -0.60
CA GLU A 188 -15.20 -10.95 -1.35
C GLU A 188 -15.19 -9.84 -2.42
N GLN A 189 -14.70 -8.63 -2.06
CA GLN A 189 -14.57 -7.54 -3.01
C GLN A 189 -13.60 -7.89 -4.15
N ALA A 190 -12.43 -8.45 -3.82
CA ALA A 190 -11.43 -8.85 -4.82
C ALA A 190 -11.94 -9.99 -5.73
N ARG A 191 -12.63 -10.96 -5.16
CA ARG A 191 -13.28 -12.03 -5.93
C ARG A 191 -14.36 -11.49 -6.87
N GLY A 192 -15.12 -10.49 -6.42
CA GLY A 192 -16.10 -9.79 -7.27
C GLY A 192 -15.48 -9.09 -8.49
N LEU A 193 -14.20 -8.73 -8.40
CA LEU A 193 -13.40 -8.21 -9.53
C LEU A 193 -12.77 -9.32 -10.39
N GLY A 194 -12.92 -10.59 -10.02
CA GLY A 194 -12.29 -11.72 -10.68
C GLY A 194 -10.81 -11.92 -10.30
N TYR A 195 -10.31 -11.27 -9.24
CA TYR A 195 -8.91 -11.35 -8.85
C TYR A 195 -8.59 -12.65 -8.10
N LYS A 196 -7.36 -13.13 -8.29
CA LYS A 196 -6.70 -14.03 -7.34
C LYS A 196 -6.32 -13.25 -6.09
N VAL A 197 -6.45 -13.88 -4.93
CA VAL A 197 -6.22 -13.23 -3.64
C VAL A 197 -5.12 -13.95 -2.87
N TYR A 198 -4.05 -13.22 -2.59
CA TYR A 198 -3.00 -13.64 -1.68
C TYR A 198 -3.00 -12.75 -0.45
N VAL A 199 -2.81 -13.35 0.72
CA VAL A 199 -2.76 -12.59 1.97
C VAL A 199 -1.45 -12.86 2.67
N GLY A 200 -0.77 -11.77 3.07
CA GLY A 200 0.46 -11.82 3.86
C GLY A 200 0.14 -11.86 5.34
N THR A 201 0.85 -12.70 6.10
CA THR A 201 0.81 -12.66 7.56
C THR A 201 1.38 -11.33 8.09
N LEU A 202 0.92 -10.93 9.27
CA LEU A 202 1.46 -9.75 9.95
C LEU A 202 2.87 -10.07 10.51
N LEU A 203 3.78 -9.12 10.39
CA LEU A 203 5.14 -9.22 10.89
C LEU A 203 5.18 -9.38 12.42
N PRO A 204 6.24 -9.99 12.99
CA PRO A 204 6.47 -10.01 14.43
C PRO A 204 6.50 -8.59 15.02
N ILE A 205 5.93 -8.43 16.22
CA ILE A 205 5.87 -7.14 16.93
C ILE A 205 6.72 -7.12 18.21
N GLU A 206 7.46 -8.19 18.51
CA GLU A 206 8.38 -8.20 19.64
C GLU A 206 9.42 -7.08 19.52
N GLY A 207 9.64 -6.37 20.61
CA GLY A 207 10.51 -5.18 20.61
C GLY A 207 9.84 -3.90 20.13
N TRP A 208 8.64 -3.96 19.59
CA TRP A 208 7.89 -2.73 19.25
C TRP A 208 7.44 -1.99 20.51
N ARG A 209 7.46 -0.65 20.49
CA ARG A 209 7.16 0.22 21.65
C ARG A 209 5.83 -0.05 22.36
N THR A 210 4.85 -0.62 21.68
CA THR A 210 3.55 -0.95 22.23
C THR A 210 3.34 -2.45 22.39
N TYR A 211 4.41 -3.25 22.30
CA TYR A 211 4.33 -4.69 22.49
C TYR A 211 3.72 -5.05 23.83
N ALA A 212 2.85 -6.03 23.80
CA ALA A 212 2.30 -6.69 24.99
C ALA A 212 1.83 -8.11 24.58
N PRO A 213 1.86 -9.10 25.50
CA PRO A 213 1.45 -10.47 25.17
C PRO A 213 0.07 -10.57 24.55
N PHE A 214 -0.91 -9.82 25.05
CA PHE A 214 -2.28 -9.85 24.49
C PHE A 214 -2.37 -9.35 23.05
N ARG A 215 -1.45 -8.47 22.61
CA ARG A 215 -1.36 -8.00 21.22
C ARG A 215 -0.76 -9.07 20.33
N GLU A 216 0.27 -9.73 20.83
CA GLU A 216 0.90 -10.86 20.14
C GLU A 216 -0.09 -12.02 20.00
N ASP A 217 -0.93 -12.28 21.02
CA ASP A 217 -1.99 -13.29 20.95
C ASP A 217 -2.98 -12.98 19.81
N VAL A 218 -3.45 -11.73 19.70
CA VAL A 218 -4.34 -11.33 18.60
C VAL A 218 -3.66 -11.47 17.24
N ARG A 219 -2.41 -11.02 17.12
CA ARG A 219 -1.62 -11.15 15.89
C ARG A 219 -1.44 -12.61 15.50
N GLY A 220 -1.05 -13.45 16.46
CA GLY A 220 -0.82 -14.88 16.24
C GLY A 220 -2.08 -15.60 15.80
N GLN A 221 -3.22 -15.34 16.44
CA GLN A 221 -4.52 -15.91 16.06
C GLN A 221 -4.94 -15.46 14.64
N PHE A 222 -4.76 -14.20 14.30
CA PHE A 222 -5.08 -13.69 12.97
C PHE A 222 -4.15 -14.29 11.91
N ASN A 223 -2.85 -14.40 12.19
CA ASN A 223 -1.89 -15.05 11.28
C ASN A 223 -2.23 -16.54 11.09
N GLU A 224 -2.66 -17.23 12.13
CA GLU A 224 -3.08 -18.63 12.00
C GLU A 224 -4.34 -18.76 11.14
N TRP A 225 -5.29 -17.84 11.28
CA TRP A 225 -6.45 -17.79 10.39
C TRP A 225 -6.03 -17.58 8.93
N ILE A 226 -5.08 -16.66 8.66
CA ILE A 226 -4.55 -16.43 7.30
C ILE A 226 -3.92 -17.69 6.73
N ARG A 227 -3.18 -18.45 7.55
CA ARG A 227 -2.51 -19.70 7.10
C ARG A 227 -3.48 -20.82 6.79
N THR A 228 -4.62 -20.85 7.46
CA THR A 228 -5.54 -22.00 7.45
C THR A 228 -6.82 -21.80 6.66
N THR A 229 -7.13 -20.54 6.29
CA THR A 229 -8.36 -20.25 5.53
C THR A 229 -8.27 -20.78 4.10
N ASP A 230 -9.37 -21.32 3.60
CA ASP A 230 -9.56 -21.78 2.23
C ASP A 230 -10.11 -20.69 1.28
N LEU A 231 -10.33 -19.48 1.80
CA LEU A 231 -10.92 -18.37 1.04
C LEU A 231 -9.93 -17.69 0.08
N ILE A 232 -8.63 -17.92 0.26
CA ILE A 232 -7.54 -17.28 -0.51
C ILE A 232 -6.84 -18.26 -1.44
N ASP A 233 -6.18 -17.74 -2.47
CA ASP A 233 -5.38 -18.58 -3.39
C ASP A 233 -4.01 -18.96 -2.79
N GLY A 234 -3.57 -18.23 -1.78
CA GLY A 234 -2.35 -18.57 -1.05
C GLY A 234 -2.01 -17.57 0.06
N CYS A 235 -1.28 -18.09 1.04
CA CYS A 235 -0.71 -17.32 2.13
C CYS A 235 0.76 -17.01 1.82
N ILE A 236 1.19 -15.76 2.07
CA ILE A 236 2.59 -15.37 2.07
C ILE A 236 2.99 -15.20 3.53
N ASP A 237 3.77 -16.14 4.04
CA ASP A 237 4.12 -16.17 5.46
C ASP A 237 5.36 -15.30 5.73
N PHE A 238 5.12 -14.05 6.16
CA PHE A 238 6.16 -13.10 6.58
C PHE A 238 6.52 -13.23 8.08
N ASP A 239 5.85 -14.11 8.81
CA ASP A 239 6.00 -14.29 10.27
C ASP A 239 7.02 -15.39 10.62
N ARG A 240 7.45 -16.19 9.66
CA ARG A 240 8.37 -17.33 9.84
C ARG A 240 9.67 -17.18 9.06
#